data_0cc232e879f1d787277cbc4f8f5cf1cf
#
_entry.id   0cc232e879f1d787277cbc4f8f5cf1cf
#
_cell.length_a   1.000
_cell.length_b   1.000
_cell.length_c   1.000
_cell.angle_alpha   90.00
_cell.angle_beta   90.00
_cell.angle_gamma   90.00
#
_symmetry.space_group_name_H-M   'P 1'
#
loop_
_entity.id
_entity.type
_entity.pdbx_description
1 polymer ?
#
loop_
_entity_poly.entity_id
_entity_poly.type
_entity_poly.pdbx_seq_one_letter_code
_entity_poly.pdbx_strand_id
1 'polypeptide(L)'
;MKVSSALFVAFLMLKKVREKPNVAKKMNTTDAKFDKIRSLFSGKRVLVAFSGGVDSTVLAHIAKQSAAESKLLTVDSITFPRTELQAAKDVAKELGIGLEVIQVDELSNKELVSNPVDRCYHCKKELASVWLNAAEELGMDFVVEGTNASDMEGHRPGAKALEEAGVFSPFRDAEITKDEIRAYARRAGLSVADRPSMACLSSRFPYGTEITEDRVRRIDKIEKDVRELFGVKCVRARFHGDLVRIEVGREERSKLFDESKLDELYDLCKKAGFKYVTFDIFGYRTGAMNEALES
;
A
#
# COMPACT_ATOMS: atom_id res chain seq x y z
N MET A 1 -21.53 11.61 -12.63
CA MET A 1 -20.31 11.65 -13.47
C MET A 1 -20.35 10.49 -14.45
N LYS A 2 -20.29 10.75 -15.74
CA LYS A 2 -20.33 9.70 -16.78
C LYS A 2 -18.91 9.17 -16.96
N VAL A 3 -18.65 7.92 -16.54
CA VAL A 3 -17.43 7.20 -16.91
C VAL A 3 -17.36 7.17 -18.43
N SER A 4 -16.23 7.56 -19.02
CA SER A 4 -16.02 7.57 -20.47
C SER A 4 -16.38 6.20 -21.04
N SER A 5 -17.14 6.18 -22.13
CA SER A 5 -17.63 4.96 -22.79
C SER A 5 -16.50 4.01 -23.21
N ALA A 6 -15.31 4.53 -23.42
CA ALA A 6 -14.09 3.75 -23.77
C ALA A 6 -13.59 2.91 -22.58
N LEU A 7 -13.58 3.45 -21.35
CA LEU A 7 -13.20 2.73 -20.14
C LEU A 7 -14.22 1.62 -19.80
N PHE A 8 -15.50 1.85 -20.04
CA PHE A 8 -16.57 0.87 -19.81
C PHE A 8 -16.52 -0.30 -20.81
N VAL A 9 -16.20 -0.02 -22.08
CA VAL A 9 -16.03 -1.05 -23.13
C VAL A 9 -14.78 -1.91 -22.84
N ALA A 10 -13.67 -1.31 -22.39
CA ALA A 10 -12.49 -2.06 -21.95
C ALA A 10 -12.80 -2.98 -20.77
N PHE A 11 -13.63 -2.53 -19.82
CA PHE A 11 -14.09 -3.33 -18.67
C PHE A 11 -14.92 -4.56 -19.12
N LEU A 12 -15.81 -4.39 -20.10
CA LEU A 12 -16.64 -5.49 -20.63
C LEU A 12 -15.85 -6.50 -21.46
N MET A 13 -14.83 -6.06 -22.21
CA MET A 13 -13.98 -6.96 -23.00
C MET A 13 -13.09 -7.81 -22.09
N LEU A 14 -12.62 -7.30 -20.98
CA LEU A 14 -11.78 -8.03 -20.02
C LEU A 14 -12.56 -9.05 -19.19
N LYS A 15 -13.87 -8.85 -18.93
CA LYS A 15 -14.75 -9.87 -18.34
C LYS A 15 -14.97 -11.10 -19.24
N LYS A 16 -14.84 -10.96 -20.57
CA LYS A 16 -14.99 -12.09 -21.54
C LYS A 16 -13.81 -13.03 -21.62
N VAL A 17 -12.64 -12.69 -21.05
CA VAL A 17 -11.45 -13.57 -21.01
C VAL A 17 -11.57 -14.72 -19.98
N ARG A 18 -12.73 -14.88 -19.33
CA ARG A 18 -13.00 -15.98 -18.37
C ARG A 18 -13.36 -17.34 -19.02
N GLU A 19 -13.08 -17.59 -20.31
CA GLU A 19 -13.36 -18.87 -20.95
C GLU A 19 -12.13 -19.78 -21.05
N LYS A 20 -12.19 -20.86 -20.25
CA LYS A 20 -11.65 -22.23 -20.27
C LYS A 20 -10.21 -22.50 -20.74
N PRO A 21 -9.42 -23.23 -19.95
CA PRO A 21 -8.07 -23.64 -20.32
C PRO A 21 -8.05 -24.85 -21.26
N ASN A 22 -7.27 -24.76 -22.32
CA ASN A 22 -6.88 -25.92 -23.13
C ASN A 22 -5.50 -26.42 -22.67
N VAL A 23 -5.38 -27.71 -22.56
CA VAL A 23 -4.27 -28.45 -21.93
C VAL A 23 -3.09 -28.55 -22.90
N ALA A 24 -1.93 -27.93 -22.58
CA ALA A 24 -0.63 -28.45 -23.03
C ALA A 24 0.56 -27.79 -22.32
N LYS A 25 1.47 -28.59 -21.80
CA LYS A 25 2.79 -28.34 -21.19
C LYS A 25 2.74 -27.75 -19.77
N LYS A 26 3.32 -28.51 -18.80
CA LYS A 26 3.69 -28.04 -17.45
C LYS A 26 4.68 -26.87 -17.52
N MET A 27 4.20 -25.68 -17.85
CA MET A 27 4.82 -24.43 -17.45
C MET A 27 4.66 -24.33 -15.93
N ASN A 28 5.67 -23.80 -15.25
CA ASN A 28 5.55 -23.48 -13.83
C ASN A 28 4.28 -22.64 -13.65
N THR A 29 3.32 -23.11 -12.86
CA THR A 29 1.98 -22.50 -12.75
C THR A 29 2.05 -21.01 -12.40
N THR A 30 3.08 -20.61 -11.64
CA THR A 30 3.37 -19.23 -11.27
C THR A 30 3.75 -18.36 -12.46
N ASP A 31 4.63 -18.83 -13.36
CA ASP A 31 5.04 -18.04 -14.54
C ASP A 31 3.86 -17.80 -15.49
N ALA A 32 2.97 -18.81 -15.63
CA ALA A 32 1.75 -18.66 -16.42
C ALA A 32 0.79 -17.59 -15.86
N LYS A 33 0.74 -17.39 -14.54
CA LYS A 33 -0.05 -16.33 -13.92
C LYS A 33 0.51 -14.94 -14.28
N PHE A 34 1.82 -14.75 -14.23
CA PHE A 34 2.46 -13.51 -14.64
C PHE A 34 2.34 -13.24 -16.15
N ASP A 35 2.36 -14.28 -16.99
CA ASP A 35 2.13 -14.15 -18.42
C ASP A 35 0.74 -13.65 -18.78
N LYS A 36 -0.29 -14.00 -17.99
CA LYS A 36 -1.63 -13.40 -18.13
C LYS A 36 -1.59 -11.88 -17.94
N ILE A 37 -0.84 -11.40 -16.95
CA ILE A 37 -0.71 -9.96 -16.70
C ILE A 37 0.06 -9.29 -17.84
N ARG A 38 1.16 -9.89 -18.33
CA ARG A 38 1.88 -9.38 -19.50
C ARG A 38 0.99 -9.26 -20.73
N SER A 39 0.16 -10.28 -20.95
CA SER A 39 -0.81 -10.29 -22.06
C SER A 39 -1.88 -9.21 -21.90
N LEU A 40 -2.34 -8.94 -20.67
CA LEU A 40 -3.28 -7.87 -20.36
C LEU A 40 -2.69 -6.49 -20.70
N PHE A 41 -1.40 -6.29 -20.44
CA PHE A 41 -0.72 -5.01 -20.66
C PHE A 41 -0.24 -4.81 -22.09
N SER A 42 -0.13 -5.88 -22.89
CA SER A 42 0.40 -5.82 -24.25
C SER A 42 -0.37 -4.84 -25.14
N GLY A 43 0.35 -3.87 -25.70
CA GLY A 43 -0.21 -2.84 -26.57
C GLY A 43 -1.06 -1.78 -25.84
N LYS A 44 -1.07 -1.76 -24.51
CA LYS A 44 -1.85 -0.83 -23.69
C LYS A 44 -0.97 0.23 -23.03
N ARG A 45 -1.58 1.39 -22.72
CA ARG A 45 -0.98 2.43 -21.90
C ARG A 45 -1.52 2.26 -20.47
N VAL A 46 -0.63 1.95 -19.52
CA VAL A 46 -0.99 1.49 -18.18
C VAL A 46 -0.55 2.51 -17.13
N LEU A 47 -1.48 3.01 -16.32
CA LEU A 47 -1.18 3.79 -15.12
C LEU A 47 -1.14 2.86 -13.91
N VAL A 48 -0.01 2.81 -13.23
CA VAL A 48 0.15 2.01 -12.00
C VAL A 48 -0.03 2.89 -10.79
N ALA A 49 -1.04 2.61 -9.95
CA ALA A 49 -1.17 3.19 -8.62
C ALA A 49 -0.01 2.68 -7.76
N PHE A 50 0.96 3.55 -7.52
CA PHE A 50 2.30 3.19 -7.07
C PHE A 50 2.58 3.65 -5.64
N SER A 51 2.90 2.72 -4.75
CA SER A 51 3.28 3.01 -3.37
C SER A 51 4.77 2.79 -3.09
N GLY A 52 5.55 2.28 -4.05
CA GLY A 52 6.93 1.86 -3.82
C GLY A 52 7.08 0.60 -2.97
N GLY A 53 5.98 -0.06 -2.60
CA GLY A 53 5.98 -1.39 -1.97
C GLY A 53 6.21 -2.50 -2.99
N VAL A 54 6.51 -3.73 -2.51
CA VAL A 54 6.87 -4.85 -3.39
C VAL A 54 5.80 -5.16 -4.45
N ASP A 55 4.51 -5.08 -4.10
CA ASP A 55 3.42 -5.41 -5.02
C ASP A 55 3.35 -4.41 -6.18
N SER A 56 3.24 -3.12 -5.87
CA SER A 56 3.18 -2.06 -6.88
C SER A 56 4.46 -1.99 -7.71
N THR A 57 5.62 -2.31 -7.13
CA THR A 57 6.90 -2.33 -7.83
C THR A 57 7.00 -3.48 -8.83
N VAL A 58 6.57 -4.69 -8.44
CA VAL A 58 6.52 -5.83 -9.38
C VAL A 58 5.52 -5.56 -10.50
N LEU A 59 4.36 -4.97 -10.17
CA LEU A 59 3.36 -4.61 -11.18
C LEU A 59 3.90 -3.56 -12.16
N ALA A 60 4.59 -2.53 -11.67
CA ALA A 60 5.26 -1.52 -12.46
C ALA A 60 6.36 -2.11 -13.35
N HIS A 61 7.17 -3.04 -12.81
CA HIS A 61 8.20 -3.73 -13.58
C HIS A 61 7.61 -4.56 -14.73
N ILE A 62 6.50 -5.27 -14.49
CA ILE A 62 5.79 -6.01 -15.54
C ILE A 62 5.20 -5.05 -16.58
N ALA A 63 4.59 -3.94 -16.15
CA ALA A 63 4.05 -2.94 -17.05
C ALA A 63 5.14 -2.34 -17.95
N LYS A 64 6.31 -2.01 -17.38
CA LYS A 64 7.46 -1.53 -18.15
C LYS A 64 7.90 -2.49 -19.26
N GLN A 65 7.82 -3.79 -19.00
CA GLN A 65 8.29 -4.82 -19.94
C GLN A 65 7.26 -5.17 -21.03
N SER A 66 5.97 -4.97 -20.78
CA SER A 66 4.91 -5.52 -21.63
C SER A 66 3.89 -4.50 -22.15
N ALA A 67 3.75 -3.36 -21.51
CA ALA A 67 2.85 -2.29 -21.96
C ALA A 67 3.46 -1.48 -23.12
N ALA A 68 2.62 -0.85 -23.93
CA ALA A 68 3.06 0.13 -24.93
C ALA A 68 3.63 1.39 -24.26
N GLU A 69 3.01 1.80 -23.12
CA GLU A 69 3.46 2.88 -22.26
C GLU A 69 3.10 2.55 -20.83
N SER A 70 3.96 2.90 -19.88
CA SER A 70 3.65 2.79 -18.45
C SER A 70 4.05 4.06 -17.72
N LYS A 71 3.16 4.52 -16.82
CA LYS A 71 3.43 5.61 -15.88
C LYS A 71 3.09 5.18 -14.47
N LEU A 72 3.75 5.78 -13.50
CA LEU A 72 3.50 5.57 -12.08
C LEU A 72 2.79 6.78 -11.51
N LEU A 73 1.84 6.53 -10.60
CA LEU A 73 1.15 7.59 -9.88
C LEU A 73 1.18 7.30 -8.39
N THR A 74 1.77 8.20 -7.61
CA THR A 74 1.74 8.19 -6.15
C THR A 74 0.89 9.34 -5.64
N VAL A 75 0.03 9.04 -4.69
CA VAL A 75 -0.71 10.09 -3.96
C VAL A 75 0.11 10.49 -2.74
N ASP A 76 0.43 11.78 -2.66
CA ASP A 76 1.03 12.41 -1.50
C ASP A 76 -0.09 12.93 -0.60
N SER A 77 -0.33 12.24 0.51
CA SER A 77 -1.31 12.64 1.53
C SER A 77 -0.68 12.64 2.92
N ILE A 78 -1.38 13.23 3.88
CA ILE A 78 -0.91 13.29 5.26
C ILE A 78 -0.78 11.88 5.88
N THR A 79 -1.59 10.92 5.45
CA THR A 79 -1.55 9.56 5.98
C THR A 79 -0.54 8.66 5.27
N PHE A 80 0.09 9.14 4.20
CA PHE A 80 1.18 8.44 3.52
C PHE A 80 2.52 8.81 4.18
N PRO A 81 3.26 7.87 4.81
CA PRO A 81 4.49 8.18 5.53
C PRO A 81 5.51 8.88 4.64
N ARG A 82 6.15 9.94 5.15
CA ARG A 82 7.15 10.70 4.37
C ARG A 82 8.32 9.85 3.89
N THR A 83 8.75 8.88 4.71
CA THR A 83 9.79 7.91 4.34
C THR A 83 9.37 7.02 3.16
N GLU A 84 8.06 6.71 3.05
CA GLU A 84 7.53 5.90 1.96
C GLU A 84 7.44 6.69 0.65
N LEU A 85 7.07 7.97 0.73
CA LEU A 85 7.06 8.85 -0.45
C LEU A 85 8.47 8.97 -1.06
N GLN A 86 9.50 9.16 -0.22
CA GLN A 86 10.87 9.20 -0.71
C GLN A 86 11.28 7.87 -1.33
N ALA A 87 10.98 6.77 -0.66
CA ALA A 87 11.30 5.45 -1.19
C ALA A 87 10.54 5.11 -2.49
N ALA A 88 9.30 5.58 -2.65
CA ALA A 88 8.57 5.43 -3.92
C ALA A 88 9.28 6.18 -5.07
N LYS A 89 9.78 7.39 -4.80
CA LYS A 89 10.59 8.16 -5.77
C LYS A 89 11.89 7.42 -6.15
N ASP A 90 12.58 6.86 -5.16
CA ASP A 90 13.85 6.14 -5.39
C ASP A 90 13.62 4.86 -6.22
N VAL A 91 12.56 4.11 -5.91
CA VAL A 91 12.20 2.90 -6.66
C VAL A 91 11.72 3.23 -8.08
N ALA A 92 10.95 4.30 -8.27
CA ALA A 92 10.54 4.76 -9.60
C ALA A 92 11.76 5.11 -10.47
N LYS A 93 12.77 5.76 -9.86
CA LYS A 93 14.06 6.04 -10.50
C LYS A 93 14.83 4.76 -10.83
N GLU A 94 14.89 3.79 -9.91
CA GLU A 94 15.48 2.47 -10.14
C GLU A 94 14.83 1.77 -11.34
N LEU A 95 13.48 1.80 -11.40
CA LEU A 95 12.73 1.23 -12.51
C LEU A 95 12.90 2.04 -13.82
N GLY A 96 13.31 3.30 -13.78
CA GLY A 96 13.36 4.19 -14.94
C GLY A 96 11.99 4.42 -15.57
N ILE A 97 10.96 4.62 -14.74
CA ILE A 97 9.59 4.93 -15.15
C ILE A 97 9.21 6.29 -14.56
N GLY A 98 8.54 7.13 -15.35
CA GLY A 98 8.04 8.44 -14.90
C GLY A 98 7.05 8.30 -13.75
N LEU A 99 7.26 9.07 -12.68
CA LEU A 99 6.41 9.11 -11.49
C LEU A 99 5.70 10.46 -11.40
N GLU A 100 4.38 10.41 -11.47
CA GLU A 100 3.52 11.54 -11.13
C GLU A 100 3.20 11.49 -9.62
N VAL A 101 3.25 12.65 -8.95
CA VAL A 101 2.90 12.78 -7.54
C VAL A 101 1.76 13.78 -7.42
N ILE A 102 0.60 13.32 -6.96
CA ILE A 102 -0.59 14.16 -6.76
C ILE A 102 -0.81 14.35 -5.26
N GLN A 103 -0.95 15.60 -4.85
CA GLN A 103 -1.32 15.93 -3.47
C GLN A 103 -2.82 15.78 -3.27
N VAL A 104 -3.22 15.08 -2.19
CA VAL A 104 -4.61 14.89 -1.79
C VAL A 104 -4.77 15.29 -0.32
N ASP A 105 -5.74 16.17 -0.06
CA ASP A 105 -6.15 16.53 1.29
C ASP A 105 -7.17 15.51 1.82
N GLU A 106 -6.69 14.37 2.31
CA GLU A 106 -7.54 13.34 2.90
C GLU A 106 -8.30 13.81 4.15
N LEU A 107 -7.84 14.89 4.82
CA LEU A 107 -8.52 15.41 6.01
C LEU A 107 -9.77 16.24 5.67
N SER A 108 -9.96 16.63 4.43
CA SER A 108 -11.23 17.21 3.96
C SER A 108 -12.36 16.18 3.90
N ASN A 109 -12.01 14.87 3.87
CA ASN A 109 -12.97 13.76 3.85
C ASN A 109 -13.42 13.40 5.27
N LYS A 110 -14.61 13.89 5.68
CA LYS A 110 -15.18 13.67 7.02
C LYS A 110 -15.39 12.20 7.36
N GLU A 111 -15.72 11.37 6.36
CA GLU A 111 -15.91 9.92 6.54
C GLU A 111 -14.58 9.25 6.87
N LEU A 112 -13.48 9.65 6.26
CA LEU A 112 -12.15 9.16 6.60
C LEU A 112 -11.70 9.67 7.97
N VAL A 113 -11.88 10.96 8.26
CA VAL A 113 -11.46 11.61 9.50
C VAL A 113 -12.11 10.98 10.73
N SER A 114 -13.38 10.61 10.65
CA SER A 114 -14.09 9.92 11.75
C SER A 114 -13.57 8.52 12.06
N ASN A 115 -12.71 7.97 11.17
CA ASN A 115 -12.02 6.70 11.32
C ASN A 115 -12.96 5.50 11.61
N PRO A 116 -13.99 5.28 10.79
CA PRO A 116 -14.89 4.14 10.94
C PRO A 116 -14.23 2.82 10.57
N VAL A 117 -14.89 1.71 10.85
CA VAL A 117 -14.39 0.35 10.54
C VAL A 117 -14.18 0.16 9.03
N ASP A 118 -14.99 0.78 8.20
CA ASP A 118 -14.90 0.79 6.73
C ASP A 118 -14.10 1.98 6.17
N ARG A 119 -13.30 2.69 7.01
CA ARG A 119 -12.42 3.80 6.59
C ARG A 119 -11.68 3.52 5.28
N CYS A 120 -11.19 2.27 5.11
CA CYS A 120 -10.45 1.91 3.90
C CYS A 120 -11.31 1.94 2.63
N TYR A 121 -12.64 1.77 2.74
CA TYR A 121 -13.55 1.93 1.62
C TYR A 121 -13.62 3.40 1.18
N HIS A 122 -13.85 4.31 2.12
CA HIS A 122 -13.94 5.75 1.84
C HIS A 122 -12.64 6.30 1.26
N CYS A 123 -11.48 5.95 1.85
CA CYS A 123 -10.17 6.31 1.33
C CYS A 123 -9.96 5.79 -0.10
N LYS A 124 -10.19 4.50 -0.35
CA LYS A 124 -9.95 3.91 -1.68
C LYS A 124 -10.90 4.41 -2.74
N LYS A 125 -12.13 4.76 -2.38
CA LYS A 125 -13.09 5.40 -3.29
C LYS A 125 -12.61 6.77 -3.77
N GLU A 126 -12.07 7.58 -2.85
CA GLU A 126 -11.49 8.88 -3.19
C GLU A 126 -10.23 8.73 -4.05
N LEU A 127 -9.30 7.87 -3.63
CA LEU A 127 -8.07 7.60 -4.39
C LEU A 127 -8.36 7.07 -5.80
N ALA A 128 -9.35 6.19 -5.95
CA ALA A 128 -9.76 5.69 -7.26
C ALA A 128 -10.21 6.82 -8.19
N SER A 129 -10.96 7.80 -7.68
CA SER A 129 -11.36 8.97 -8.47
C SER A 129 -10.14 9.80 -8.91
N VAL A 130 -9.18 10.02 -8.04
CA VAL A 130 -7.92 10.72 -8.36
C VAL A 130 -7.14 9.97 -9.44
N TRP A 131 -6.99 8.66 -9.29
CA TRP A 131 -6.24 7.84 -10.25
C TRP A 131 -6.90 7.78 -11.62
N LEU A 132 -8.24 7.67 -11.68
CA LEU A 132 -8.98 7.61 -12.94
C LEU A 132 -8.96 8.96 -13.67
N ASN A 133 -9.09 10.08 -12.97
CA ASN A 133 -8.96 11.40 -13.55
C ASN A 133 -7.54 11.61 -14.14
N ALA A 134 -6.51 11.25 -13.37
CA ALA A 134 -5.14 11.33 -13.85
C ALA A 134 -4.88 10.40 -15.05
N ALA A 135 -5.48 9.22 -15.09
CA ALA A 135 -5.38 8.32 -16.23
C ALA A 135 -6.00 8.92 -17.48
N GLU A 136 -7.14 9.60 -17.36
CA GLU A 136 -7.78 10.31 -18.47
C GLU A 136 -6.93 11.48 -18.99
N GLU A 137 -6.41 12.31 -18.09
CA GLU A 137 -5.53 13.45 -18.41
C GLU A 137 -4.21 12.99 -19.08
N LEU A 138 -3.66 11.90 -18.61
CA LEU A 138 -2.40 11.33 -19.14
C LEU A 138 -2.62 10.44 -20.36
N GLY A 139 -3.86 10.24 -20.80
CA GLY A 139 -4.22 9.40 -21.94
C GLY A 139 -3.94 7.92 -21.72
N MET A 140 -3.97 7.41 -20.48
CA MET A 140 -3.80 5.99 -20.14
C MET A 140 -5.07 5.19 -20.43
N ASP A 141 -4.92 3.93 -20.84
CA ASP A 141 -6.07 3.10 -21.20
C ASP A 141 -6.78 2.55 -19.95
N PHE A 142 -6.04 2.32 -18.84
CA PHE A 142 -6.59 1.89 -17.55
C PHE A 142 -5.61 2.07 -16.40
N VAL A 143 -6.16 1.97 -15.19
CA VAL A 143 -5.42 2.03 -13.91
C VAL A 143 -5.32 0.64 -13.33
N VAL A 144 -4.11 0.29 -12.84
CA VAL A 144 -3.87 -0.95 -12.11
C VAL A 144 -3.29 -0.68 -10.73
N GLU A 145 -3.59 -1.57 -9.76
CA GLU A 145 -3.05 -1.49 -8.40
C GLU A 145 -2.63 -2.88 -7.88
N GLY A 146 -1.86 -2.91 -6.81
CA GLY A 146 -1.10 -4.08 -6.38
C GLY A 146 -1.81 -5.03 -5.40
N THR A 147 -3.15 -4.96 -5.21
CA THR A 147 -3.86 -5.95 -4.37
C THR A 147 -3.66 -7.36 -4.93
N ASN A 148 -3.25 -8.29 -4.07
CA ASN A 148 -2.91 -9.67 -4.41
C ASN A 148 -3.85 -10.68 -3.75
N ALA A 149 -3.72 -11.98 -4.06
CA ALA A 149 -4.60 -13.02 -3.54
C ALA A 149 -4.54 -13.14 -2.01
N SER A 150 -3.35 -12.98 -1.39
CA SER A 150 -3.20 -13.03 0.06
C SER A 150 -3.87 -11.86 0.79
N ASP A 151 -4.11 -10.72 0.10
CA ASP A 151 -4.82 -9.58 0.67
C ASP A 151 -6.33 -9.81 0.75
N MET A 152 -6.87 -10.86 0.14
CA MET A 152 -8.31 -11.14 0.14
C MET A 152 -8.79 -11.89 1.38
N GLU A 153 -7.88 -12.32 2.23
CA GLU A 153 -8.23 -12.97 3.50
C GLU A 153 -8.72 -11.91 4.51
N GLY A 154 -9.96 -12.08 5.02
CA GLY A 154 -10.58 -11.21 6.02
C GLY A 154 -11.35 -10.00 5.44
N HIS A 155 -11.62 -9.03 6.32
CA HIS A 155 -12.39 -7.82 6.00
C HIS A 155 -11.57 -6.83 5.16
N ARG A 156 -11.95 -6.63 3.89
CA ARG A 156 -11.21 -5.79 2.92
C ARG A 156 -12.11 -4.77 2.20
N PRO A 157 -12.70 -3.80 2.92
CA PRO A 157 -13.63 -2.83 2.33
C PRO A 157 -13.00 -2.00 1.22
N GLY A 158 -11.69 -1.74 1.27
CA GLY A 158 -11.00 -0.98 0.23
C GLY A 158 -10.94 -1.69 -1.13
N ALA A 159 -10.84 -3.01 -1.17
CA ALA A 159 -10.84 -3.78 -2.43
C ALA A 159 -12.19 -3.65 -3.16
N LYS A 160 -13.30 -3.63 -2.40
CA LYS A 160 -14.64 -3.41 -2.92
C LYS A 160 -14.76 -2.04 -3.60
N ALA A 161 -14.27 -0.98 -2.96
CA ALA A 161 -14.31 0.38 -3.52
C ALA A 161 -13.54 0.48 -4.85
N LEU A 162 -12.38 -0.18 -4.97
CA LEU A 162 -11.58 -0.20 -6.20
C LEU A 162 -12.27 -0.97 -7.32
N GLU A 163 -12.89 -2.11 -7.00
CA GLU A 163 -13.65 -2.90 -7.97
C GLU A 163 -14.88 -2.12 -8.50
N GLU A 164 -15.63 -1.45 -7.61
CA GLU A 164 -16.77 -0.60 -7.97
C GLU A 164 -16.36 0.58 -8.87
N ALA A 165 -15.15 1.13 -8.65
CA ALA A 165 -14.59 2.21 -9.44
C ALA A 165 -14.03 1.78 -10.80
N GLY A 166 -13.82 0.47 -11.03
CA GLY A 166 -13.22 -0.05 -12.26
C GLY A 166 -11.68 0.00 -12.28
N VAL A 167 -11.03 0.11 -11.13
CA VAL A 167 -9.59 -0.06 -10.99
C VAL A 167 -9.24 -1.54 -11.02
N PHE A 168 -8.25 -1.94 -11.82
CA PHE A 168 -7.87 -3.35 -11.97
C PHE A 168 -6.88 -3.78 -10.91
N SER A 169 -7.07 -4.99 -10.38
CA SER A 169 -6.15 -5.67 -9.44
C SER A 169 -5.58 -6.94 -10.09
N PRO A 170 -4.61 -6.83 -11.02
CA PRO A 170 -4.17 -7.96 -11.84
C PRO A 170 -3.62 -9.13 -11.04
N PHE A 171 -2.97 -8.89 -9.90
CA PHE A 171 -2.48 -9.98 -9.04
C PHE A 171 -3.61 -10.74 -8.35
N ARG A 172 -4.65 -10.04 -7.87
CA ARG A 172 -5.85 -10.66 -7.32
C ARG A 172 -6.53 -11.52 -8.39
N ASP A 173 -6.75 -10.96 -9.58
CA ASP A 173 -7.49 -11.59 -10.66
C ASP A 173 -6.75 -12.79 -11.28
N ALA A 174 -5.42 -12.79 -11.19
CA ALA A 174 -4.57 -13.92 -11.57
C ALA A 174 -4.26 -14.87 -10.40
N GLU A 175 -4.85 -14.67 -9.21
CA GLU A 175 -4.62 -15.47 -8.01
C GLU A 175 -3.14 -15.57 -7.61
N ILE A 176 -2.39 -14.47 -7.78
CA ILE A 176 -0.98 -14.37 -7.39
C ILE A 176 -0.89 -14.00 -5.92
N THR A 177 -0.15 -14.81 -5.16
CA THR A 177 0.07 -14.61 -3.73
C THR A 177 1.23 -13.67 -3.44
N LYS A 178 1.30 -13.18 -2.19
CA LYS A 178 2.41 -12.33 -1.72
C LYS A 178 3.76 -13.02 -1.85
N ASP A 179 3.83 -14.31 -1.59
CA ASP A 179 5.07 -15.08 -1.70
C ASP A 179 5.53 -15.21 -3.16
N GLU A 180 4.60 -15.42 -4.10
CA GLU A 180 4.89 -15.45 -5.53
C GLU A 180 5.42 -14.09 -6.01
N ILE A 181 4.84 -12.97 -5.53
CA ILE A 181 5.30 -11.62 -5.84
C ILE A 181 6.73 -11.38 -5.31
N ARG A 182 7.01 -11.76 -4.06
CA ARG A 182 8.35 -11.64 -3.49
C ARG A 182 9.37 -12.52 -4.22
N ALA A 183 8.99 -13.74 -4.58
CA ALA A 183 9.85 -14.63 -5.39
C ALA A 183 10.15 -14.02 -6.77
N TYR A 184 9.16 -13.41 -7.42
CA TYR A 184 9.36 -12.66 -8.65
C TYR A 184 10.34 -11.49 -8.44
N ALA A 185 10.12 -10.67 -7.41
CA ALA A 185 10.96 -9.50 -7.11
C ALA A 185 12.44 -9.89 -6.90
N ARG A 186 12.71 -10.99 -6.15
CA ARG A 186 14.07 -11.51 -5.97
C ARG A 186 14.70 -11.97 -7.29
N ARG A 187 13.97 -12.72 -8.12
CA ARG A 187 14.47 -13.17 -9.44
C ARG A 187 14.77 -12.00 -10.38
N ALA A 188 13.95 -10.94 -10.29
CA ALA A 188 14.13 -9.73 -11.09
C ALA A 188 15.17 -8.75 -10.52
N GLY A 189 15.76 -9.04 -9.36
CA GLY A 189 16.78 -8.18 -8.73
C GLY A 189 16.22 -6.86 -8.20
N LEU A 190 14.90 -6.78 -7.88
CA LEU A 190 14.27 -5.56 -7.37
C LEU A 190 14.62 -5.34 -5.91
N SER A 191 15.06 -4.12 -5.57
CA SER A 191 15.52 -3.73 -4.22
C SER A 191 14.47 -3.91 -3.11
N VAL A 192 13.19 -3.93 -3.49
CA VAL A 192 12.04 -4.01 -2.58
C VAL A 192 11.65 -5.43 -2.17
N ALA A 193 12.33 -6.48 -2.68
CA ALA A 193 11.91 -7.88 -2.52
C ALA A 193 11.64 -8.28 -1.06
N ASP A 194 12.52 -7.84 -0.13
CA ASP A 194 12.44 -8.17 1.30
C ASP A 194 11.96 -6.98 2.16
N ARG A 195 11.45 -5.93 1.53
CA ARG A 195 10.93 -4.78 2.25
C ARG A 195 9.66 -5.16 3.02
N PRO A 196 9.52 -4.73 4.31
CA PRO A 196 8.31 -4.93 5.08
C PRO A 196 7.10 -4.27 4.41
N SER A 197 5.91 -4.86 4.59
CA SER A 197 4.67 -4.22 4.14
C SER A 197 4.42 -2.94 4.92
N MET A 198 4.08 -1.87 4.21
CA MET A 198 3.76 -0.59 4.80
C MET A 198 2.27 -0.30 4.65
N ALA A 199 1.62 -0.02 5.77
CA ALA A 199 0.25 0.45 5.81
C ALA A 199 0.23 1.96 6.03
N CYS A 200 -0.85 2.65 5.58
CA CYS A 200 -1.05 4.08 5.82
C CYS A 200 -1.08 4.39 7.33
N LEU A 201 -0.71 5.62 7.71
CA LEU A 201 -0.63 6.05 9.11
C LEU A 201 -2.00 6.01 9.82
N SER A 202 -3.10 6.09 9.08
CA SER A 202 -4.46 5.94 9.64
C SER A 202 -4.64 4.61 10.39
N SER A 203 -3.92 3.55 10.01
CA SER A 203 -3.97 2.26 10.71
C SER A 203 -3.35 2.28 12.10
N ARG A 204 -2.73 3.39 12.53
CA ARG A 204 -2.15 3.56 13.86
C ARG A 204 -3.16 4.01 14.90
N PHE A 205 -4.36 4.38 14.45
CA PHE A 205 -5.42 4.92 15.28
C PHE A 205 -6.51 3.87 15.50
N PRO A 206 -6.95 3.61 16.76
CA PRO A 206 -8.11 2.78 17.04
C PRO A 206 -9.34 3.31 16.28
N TYR A 207 -10.19 2.41 15.79
CA TYR A 207 -11.44 2.81 15.14
C TYR A 207 -12.26 3.75 16.02
N GLY A 208 -12.89 4.75 15.41
CA GLY A 208 -13.60 5.82 16.11
C GLY A 208 -12.71 6.92 16.71
N THR A 209 -11.38 6.76 16.67
CA THR A 209 -10.47 7.84 17.04
C THR A 209 -10.29 8.77 15.84
N GLU A 210 -10.67 10.02 16.00
CA GLU A 210 -10.55 11.04 14.97
C GLU A 210 -9.10 11.17 14.46
N ILE A 211 -8.93 11.18 13.15
CA ILE A 211 -7.63 11.36 12.46
C ILE A 211 -7.42 12.85 12.22
N THR A 212 -6.44 13.45 12.90
CA THR A 212 -6.08 14.86 12.72
C THR A 212 -4.64 14.98 12.24
N GLU A 213 -4.33 16.09 11.58
CA GLU A 213 -2.99 16.37 11.08
C GLU A 213 -1.93 16.27 12.19
N ASP A 214 -2.19 16.90 13.34
CA ASP A 214 -1.29 16.88 14.49
C ASP A 214 -1.00 15.45 14.97
N ARG A 215 -2.04 14.64 15.15
CA ARG A 215 -1.88 13.24 15.58
C ARG A 215 -1.10 12.40 14.57
N VAL A 216 -1.39 12.56 13.27
CA VAL A 216 -0.68 11.83 12.22
C VAL A 216 0.80 12.23 12.18
N ARG A 217 1.11 13.53 12.23
CA ARG A 217 2.50 14.02 12.25
C ARG A 217 3.29 13.53 13.47
N ARG A 218 2.66 13.48 14.66
CA ARG A 218 3.30 12.92 15.87
C ARG A 218 3.68 11.46 15.66
N ILE A 219 2.76 10.66 15.14
CA ILE A 219 2.98 9.23 14.92
C ILE A 219 4.06 8.99 13.85
N ASP A 220 4.01 9.69 12.71
CA ASP A 220 5.01 9.57 11.64
C ASP A 220 6.43 9.91 12.16
N LYS A 221 6.52 11.00 12.94
CA LYS A 221 7.77 11.42 13.57
C LYS A 221 8.32 10.36 14.52
N ILE A 222 7.49 9.81 15.41
CA ILE A 222 7.94 8.77 16.35
C ILE A 222 8.37 7.50 15.61
N GLU A 223 7.65 7.06 14.59
CA GLU A 223 8.08 5.91 13.78
C GLU A 223 9.43 6.16 13.11
N LYS A 224 9.70 7.38 12.65
CA LYS A 224 11.00 7.77 12.11
C LYS A 224 12.08 7.74 13.20
N ASP A 225 11.83 8.40 14.32
CA ASP A 225 12.77 8.49 15.44
C ASP A 225 13.18 7.08 15.96
N VAL A 226 12.20 6.17 16.11
CA VAL A 226 12.46 4.77 16.52
C VAL A 226 13.34 4.04 15.50
N ARG A 227 13.10 4.22 14.20
CA ARG A 227 13.95 3.60 13.16
C ARG A 227 15.38 4.11 13.23
N GLU A 228 15.55 5.41 13.40
CA GLU A 228 16.87 6.06 13.44
C GLU A 228 17.65 5.65 14.71
N LEU A 229 17.00 5.67 15.88
CA LEU A 229 17.66 5.33 17.16
C LEU A 229 18.06 3.86 17.24
N PHE A 230 17.16 2.95 16.89
CA PHE A 230 17.35 1.51 17.14
C PHE A 230 17.78 0.72 15.89
N GLY A 231 17.82 1.34 14.71
CA GLY A 231 18.17 0.65 13.48
C GLY A 231 17.20 -0.48 13.12
N VAL A 232 15.91 -0.34 13.48
CA VAL A 232 14.87 -1.30 13.20
C VAL A 232 14.16 -0.95 11.88
N LYS A 233 13.71 -1.96 11.15
CA LYS A 233 13.04 -1.79 9.84
C LYS A 233 11.53 -1.71 9.97
N CYS A 234 10.95 -2.57 10.81
CA CYS A 234 9.51 -2.63 11.02
C CYS A 234 9.12 -1.91 12.31
N VAL A 235 8.43 -0.77 12.19
CA VAL A 235 7.94 0.02 13.34
C VAL A 235 6.49 0.38 13.12
N ARG A 236 5.69 0.33 14.18
CA ARG A 236 4.35 0.92 14.29
C ARG A 236 4.20 1.62 15.63
N ALA A 237 3.90 2.91 15.59
CA ALA A 237 3.57 3.69 16.78
C ALA A 237 2.04 3.83 16.86
N ARG A 238 1.39 3.12 17.79
CA ARG A 238 -0.06 3.11 17.96
C ARG A 238 -0.49 4.23 18.90
N PHE A 239 -1.44 5.02 18.43
CA PHE A 239 -2.01 6.13 19.18
C PHE A 239 -3.09 5.62 20.15
N HIS A 240 -2.96 5.92 21.43
CA HIS A 240 -3.93 5.63 22.47
C HIS A 240 -4.14 6.86 23.37
N GLY A 241 -4.48 8.01 22.75
CA GLY A 241 -4.65 9.27 23.47
C GLY A 241 -3.32 9.79 24.04
N ASP A 242 -3.18 9.79 25.36
CA ASP A 242 -1.96 10.23 26.06
C ASP A 242 -0.81 9.21 26.00
N LEU A 243 -1.08 7.99 25.49
CA LEU A 243 -0.13 6.90 25.43
C LEU A 243 0.23 6.57 23.98
N VAL A 244 1.52 6.38 23.70
CA VAL A 244 2.00 5.75 22.47
C VAL A 244 2.50 4.35 22.76
N ARG A 245 2.00 3.34 22.01
CA ARG A 245 2.47 1.96 22.07
C ARG A 245 3.30 1.68 20.83
N ILE A 246 4.56 1.32 21.04
CA ILE A 246 5.52 1.04 19.98
C ILE A 246 5.59 -0.46 19.72
N GLU A 247 5.41 -0.85 18.48
CA GLU A 247 5.57 -2.21 17.97
C GLU A 247 6.75 -2.23 17.02
N VAL A 248 7.66 -3.20 17.16
CA VAL A 248 8.72 -3.47 16.18
C VAL A 248 8.64 -4.91 15.68
N GLY A 249 9.33 -5.23 14.60
CA GLY A 249 9.40 -6.61 14.11
C GLY A 249 9.83 -7.56 15.24
N ARG A 250 9.20 -8.74 15.31
CA ARG A 250 9.41 -9.69 16.41
C ARG A 250 10.89 -10.07 16.57
N GLU A 251 11.58 -10.21 15.47
CA GLU A 251 13.01 -10.52 15.38
C GLU A 251 13.92 -9.32 15.71
N GLU A 252 13.35 -8.11 15.73
CA GLU A 252 14.10 -6.88 16.00
C GLU A 252 13.95 -6.37 17.44
N ARG A 253 13.11 -7.02 18.27
CA ARG A 253 12.82 -6.57 19.65
C ARG A 253 14.05 -6.43 20.54
N SER A 254 15.05 -7.32 20.37
CA SER A 254 16.29 -7.25 21.14
C SER A 254 17.07 -5.95 20.97
N LYS A 255 16.88 -5.25 19.85
CA LYS A 255 17.50 -3.95 19.58
C LYS A 255 16.96 -2.82 20.46
N LEU A 256 15.77 -3.00 21.06
CA LEU A 256 15.15 -1.99 21.92
C LEU A 256 15.73 -1.92 23.32
N PHE A 257 16.54 -2.90 23.75
CA PHE A 257 17.08 -2.97 25.10
C PHE A 257 18.43 -2.24 25.22
N ASP A 258 18.40 -0.91 25.04
CA ASP A 258 19.52 0.00 25.20
C ASP A 258 19.03 1.19 26.04
N GLU A 259 19.46 1.27 27.31
CA GLU A 259 18.93 2.23 28.28
C GLU A 259 19.09 3.68 27.81
N SER A 260 20.23 4.04 27.24
CA SER A 260 20.49 5.41 26.78
C SER A 260 19.55 5.81 25.63
N LYS A 261 19.25 4.88 24.72
CA LYS A 261 18.31 5.08 23.61
C LYS A 261 16.86 5.10 24.10
N LEU A 262 16.55 4.36 25.15
CA LEU A 262 15.23 4.40 25.78
C LEU A 262 14.94 5.76 26.41
N ASP A 263 15.92 6.36 27.12
CA ASP A 263 15.79 7.70 27.67
C ASP A 263 15.62 8.74 26.58
N GLU A 264 16.40 8.66 25.50
CA GLU A 264 16.25 9.54 24.33
C GLU A 264 14.88 9.41 23.68
N LEU A 265 14.41 8.17 23.47
CA LEU A 265 13.09 7.91 22.91
C LEU A 265 11.98 8.47 23.81
N TYR A 266 12.11 8.30 25.14
CA TYR A 266 11.15 8.88 26.08
C TYR A 266 11.05 10.39 25.91
N ASP A 267 12.17 11.10 25.84
CA ASP A 267 12.20 12.55 25.65
C ASP A 267 11.58 12.98 24.31
N LEU A 268 11.85 12.23 23.22
CA LEU A 268 11.25 12.49 21.92
C LEU A 268 9.73 12.31 21.94
N CYS A 269 9.23 11.28 22.61
CA CYS A 269 7.79 11.04 22.76
C CYS A 269 7.13 12.09 23.64
N LYS A 270 7.81 12.54 24.71
CA LYS A 270 7.33 13.65 25.56
C LYS A 270 7.23 14.96 24.76
N LYS A 271 8.23 15.30 23.97
CA LYS A 271 8.24 16.46 23.07
C LYS A 271 7.13 16.37 22.02
N ALA A 272 6.80 15.17 21.57
CA ALA A 272 5.67 14.91 20.68
C ALA A 272 4.29 14.94 21.41
N GLY A 273 4.24 15.20 22.72
CA GLY A 273 3.03 15.42 23.52
C GLY A 273 2.40 14.16 24.10
N PHE A 274 3.11 13.01 24.15
CA PHE A 274 2.64 11.82 24.84
C PHE A 274 3.03 11.85 26.32
N LYS A 275 2.13 11.41 27.21
CA LYS A 275 2.41 11.27 28.65
C LYS A 275 3.08 9.95 28.97
N TYR A 276 2.72 8.90 28.22
CA TYR A 276 3.20 7.53 28.44
C TYR A 276 3.74 6.94 27.15
N VAL A 277 4.83 6.17 27.29
CA VAL A 277 5.47 5.44 26.21
C VAL A 277 5.57 3.98 26.62
N THR A 278 5.11 3.07 25.75
CA THR A 278 5.14 1.63 26.04
C THR A 278 5.60 0.84 24.82
N PHE A 279 6.08 -0.37 25.06
CA PHE A 279 6.36 -1.35 24.02
C PHE A 279 5.32 -2.46 24.02
N ASP A 280 4.91 -2.90 22.83
CA ASP A 280 4.21 -4.17 22.68
C ASP A 280 5.21 -5.31 22.81
N ILE A 281 5.07 -6.14 23.86
CA ILE A 281 6.00 -7.22 24.17
C ILE A 281 6.03 -8.27 23.06
N PHE A 282 4.90 -8.53 22.41
CA PHE A 282 4.84 -9.47 21.29
C PHE A 282 5.52 -8.90 20.05
N GLY A 283 5.43 -7.60 19.85
CA GLY A 283 5.87 -6.88 18.65
C GLY A 283 4.78 -6.81 17.57
N TYR A 284 5.17 -6.37 16.38
CA TYR A 284 4.25 -6.15 15.28
C TYR A 284 3.57 -7.43 14.80
N ARG A 285 2.23 -7.36 14.61
CA ARG A 285 1.38 -8.36 13.98
C ARG A 285 0.52 -7.69 12.91
N THR A 286 0.42 -8.33 11.74
CA THR A 286 -0.55 -7.90 10.73
C THR A 286 -1.96 -8.07 11.27
N GLY A 287 -2.79 -7.02 11.16
CA GLY A 287 -4.19 -7.07 11.59
C GLY A 287 -4.42 -6.83 13.08
N ALA A 288 -3.39 -6.57 13.91
CA ALA A 288 -3.56 -6.37 15.36
C ALA A 288 -4.59 -5.30 15.76
N MET A 289 -4.85 -4.30 14.92
CA MET A 289 -5.92 -3.31 15.18
C MET A 289 -7.33 -3.85 14.94
N ASN A 290 -7.48 -4.96 14.23
CA ASN A 290 -8.78 -5.59 13.99
C ASN A 290 -9.20 -6.52 15.14
N GLU A 291 -8.26 -6.91 16.02
CA GLU A 291 -8.56 -7.71 17.22
C GLU A 291 -9.65 -7.04 18.09
N ALA A 292 -9.72 -5.72 18.09
CA ALA A 292 -10.76 -4.96 18.78
C ALA A 292 -12.18 -5.09 18.15
N LEU A 293 -12.30 -5.67 16.96
CA LEU A 293 -13.58 -5.91 16.28
C LEU A 293 -14.14 -7.31 16.57
N GLU A 294 -13.31 -8.21 17.14
CA GLU A 294 -13.66 -9.60 17.43
C GLU A 294 -14.17 -9.81 18.87
N SER A 295 -14.23 -8.73 19.65
CA SER A 295 -14.66 -8.73 21.09
C SER A 295 -16.10 -8.27 21.29
#